data_fdb44548fe7fa7b0026a2edc33ba1fe3
#
_entry.id   fdb44548fe7fa7b0026a2edc33ba1fe3
#
_cell.length_a   1.000
_cell.length_b   1.000
_cell.length_c   1.000
_cell.angle_alpha   90.00
_cell.angle_beta   90.00
_cell.angle_gamma   90.00
#
_symmetry.space_group_name_H-M   'P 1'
#
loop_
_entity.id
_entity.type
_entity.pdbx_description
1 polymer ?
#
loop_
_entity_poly.entity_id
_entity_poly.type
_entity_poly.pdbx_seq_one_letter_code
_entity_poly.pdbx_strand_id
1 'polypeptide(L)'
;MVGIGPYITIPLLLATMAGPQAMLGWFVGALVAFSDGLVWAELGAAMPKAGGSYNYLREAYGPRSAGRWLSFLMIWQIMFSAPLSVASGSIGFASYLNYLVPGLPAWGVRVVAGAFPLLLVMMLYRRIGTIGNISVVLVTGVLAGCLWIVFSGVPHLSAARLFNFPPEAFRLNWIFWAGLGHATLYALYDYFGYYNVCYLAEEIRDPGRVIPRAIMFSIFLVGTLYVFMTSSFISVVPWKALLESKFIASTYVEMLEGPAAAKVMTALVLWIAFSSAFSLLLGYSRIPYIAATDGNFFRVFARLHPKGGFPHISLVALGLIAAVFSLGRLNEVIPGLIATRVLIQYLPQTIGFFLLRWRAPDLPRPFRMWFYPLPGVISIFGWLYVLGTAAEEAWGKVRGLPEGTSWLEVAATALRQPLIFAFGVLFAGSGVYLIRAKRRGEWPFWRGETPSDASTC
;
A
#
# COMPACT_ATOMS: atom_id res chain seq x y z
N MET A 1 9.16 -0.52 4.18
CA MET A 1 8.08 0.11 4.95
C MET A 1 8.23 1.62 5.02
N VAL A 2 9.33 2.17 5.58
CA VAL A 2 9.47 3.63 5.69
C VAL A 2 9.63 4.27 4.31
N GLY A 3 8.83 5.31 4.04
CA GLY A 3 8.81 6.02 2.76
C GLY A 3 8.21 7.41 2.89
N ILE A 4 7.71 7.96 1.79
CA ILE A 4 7.09 9.29 1.78
C ILE A 4 5.75 9.35 2.54
N GLY A 5 5.17 8.19 2.87
CA GLY A 5 3.84 8.09 3.50
C GLY A 5 3.57 9.14 4.55
N PRO A 6 4.23 9.13 5.72
CA PRO A 6 3.91 10.03 6.82
C PRO A 6 4.02 11.52 6.48
N TYR A 7 4.83 11.88 5.49
CA TYR A 7 4.98 13.27 5.02
C TYR A 7 3.77 13.78 4.24
N ILE A 8 2.92 12.88 3.73
CA ILE A 8 1.73 13.23 2.95
C ILE A 8 0.42 12.80 3.62
N THR A 9 0.48 11.81 4.52
CA THR A 9 -0.71 11.23 5.15
C THR A 9 -1.04 11.84 6.51
N ILE A 10 -0.06 12.33 7.28
CA ILE A 10 -0.32 12.90 8.61
C ILE A 10 -1.35 14.04 8.56
N PRO A 11 -1.28 15.02 7.63
CA PRO A 11 -2.33 16.02 7.50
C PRO A 11 -3.70 15.42 7.18
N LEU A 12 -3.74 14.42 6.27
CA LEU A 12 -4.97 13.72 5.90
C LEU A 12 -5.54 12.93 7.08
N LEU A 13 -4.70 12.24 7.83
CA LEU A 13 -5.07 11.49 9.04
C LEU A 13 -5.67 12.43 10.10
N LEU A 14 -5.00 13.56 10.40
CA LEU A 14 -5.51 14.53 11.36
C LEU A 14 -6.83 15.16 10.91
N ALA A 15 -7.01 15.36 9.61
CA ALA A 15 -8.24 15.92 9.04
C ALA A 15 -9.46 15.00 9.22
N THR A 16 -9.27 13.67 9.31
CA THR A 16 -10.40 12.72 9.45
C THR A 16 -11.21 12.91 10.72
N MET A 17 -10.57 13.37 11.78
CA MET A 17 -11.21 13.63 13.08
C MET A 17 -11.09 15.10 13.52
N ALA A 18 -10.57 15.97 12.65
CA ALA A 18 -10.35 17.38 12.89
C ALA A 18 -9.59 17.67 14.20
N GLY A 19 -8.56 16.89 14.50
CA GLY A 19 -7.76 17.11 15.70
C GLY A 19 -6.77 15.98 16.07
N PRO A 20 -5.99 16.19 17.16
CA PRO A 20 -4.96 15.24 17.61
C PRO A 20 -5.48 13.86 17.98
N GLN A 21 -6.76 13.71 18.35
CA GLN A 21 -7.37 12.40 18.64
C GLN A 21 -7.30 11.43 17.44
N ALA A 22 -7.12 11.93 16.21
CA ALA A 22 -6.87 11.11 15.03
C ALA A 22 -5.61 10.24 15.16
N MET A 23 -4.68 10.56 16.07
CA MET A 23 -3.54 9.69 16.41
C MET A 23 -3.96 8.29 16.88
N LEU A 24 -5.19 8.12 17.39
CA LEU A 24 -5.75 6.78 17.66
C LEU A 24 -5.72 5.87 16.43
N GLY A 25 -5.79 6.45 15.23
CA GLY A 25 -5.63 5.71 13.97
C GLY A 25 -4.30 4.95 13.86
N TRP A 26 -3.20 5.50 14.42
CA TRP A 26 -1.91 4.80 14.45
C TRP A 26 -1.97 3.54 15.32
N PHE A 27 -2.63 3.59 16.47
CA PHE A 27 -2.73 2.45 17.40
C PHE A 27 -3.67 1.38 16.84
N VAL A 28 -4.83 1.77 16.34
CA VAL A 28 -5.76 0.81 15.69
C VAL A 28 -5.12 0.23 14.43
N GLY A 29 -4.48 1.06 13.62
CA GLY A 29 -3.72 0.62 12.44
C GLY A 29 -2.59 -0.35 12.79
N ALA A 30 -1.84 -0.07 13.87
CA ALA A 30 -0.80 -0.98 14.38
C ALA A 30 -1.38 -2.33 14.82
N LEU A 31 -2.52 -2.33 15.51
CA LEU A 31 -3.21 -3.55 15.94
C LEU A 31 -3.63 -4.40 14.74
N VAL A 32 -4.23 -3.78 13.73
CA VAL A 32 -4.64 -4.48 12.50
C VAL A 32 -3.42 -4.97 11.72
N ALA A 33 -2.41 -4.12 11.51
CA ALA A 33 -1.18 -4.47 10.79
C ALA A 33 -0.40 -5.59 11.51
N PHE A 34 -0.32 -5.56 12.84
CA PHE A 34 0.36 -6.59 13.63
C PHE A 34 -0.40 -7.92 13.55
N SER A 35 -1.72 -7.88 13.64
CA SER A 35 -2.59 -9.05 13.55
C SER A 35 -2.51 -9.69 12.16
N ASP A 36 -2.58 -8.90 11.10
CA ASP A 36 -2.37 -9.37 9.72
C ASP A 36 -0.92 -9.82 9.49
N GLY A 37 0.05 -9.12 10.08
CA GLY A 37 1.46 -9.49 10.05
C GLY A 37 1.74 -10.88 10.61
N LEU A 38 1.02 -11.32 11.64
CA LEU A 38 1.09 -12.69 12.16
C LEU A 38 0.55 -13.73 11.16
N VAL A 39 -0.50 -13.39 10.40
CA VAL A 39 -0.99 -14.24 9.28
C VAL A 39 0.10 -14.40 8.22
N TRP A 40 0.70 -13.29 7.79
CA TRP A 40 1.79 -13.30 6.81
C TRP A 40 3.02 -14.05 7.32
N ALA A 41 3.36 -13.88 8.59
CA ALA A 41 4.50 -14.53 9.22
C ALA A 41 4.37 -16.06 9.20
N GLU A 42 3.19 -16.59 9.52
CA GLU A 42 2.96 -18.02 9.49
C GLU A 42 2.92 -18.57 8.05
N LEU A 43 2.20 -17.89 7.14
CA LEU A 43 2.13 -18.30 5.73
C LEU A 43 3.51 -18.22 5.06
N GLY A 44 4.29 -17.18 5.33
CA GLY A 44 5.63 -17.00 4.78
C GLY A 44 6.63 -18.02 5.31
N ALA A 45 6.52 -18.38 6.58
CA ALA A 45 7.36 -19.43 7.18
C ALA A 45 6.98 -20.82 6.69
N ALA A 46 5.68 -21.10 6.48
CA ALA A 46 5.19 -22.40 6.03
C ALA A 46 5.40 -22.63 4.53
N MET A 47 5.34 -21.57 3.73
CA MET A 47 5.44 -21.64 2.26
C MET A 47 6.46 -20.59 1.76
N PRO A 48 7.77 -20.78 1.98
CA PRO A 48 8.81 -19.81 1.65
C PRO A 48 9.14 -19.82 0.15
N LYS A 49 8.13 -19.61 -0.70
CA LYS A 49 8.27 -19.49 -2.16
C LYS A 49 8.15 -18.03 -2.59
N ALA A 50 8.92 -17.62 -3.61
CA ALA A 50 8.77 -16.29 -4.20
C ALA A 50 7.33 -16.08 -4.71
N GLY A 51 6.81 -14.86 -4.49
CA GLY A 51 5.44 -14.50 -4.92
C GLY A 51 4.42 -14.33 -3.78
N GLY A 52 4.74 -14.70 -2.54
CA GLY A 52 3.92 -14.40 -1.35
C GLY A 52 2.44 -14.76 -1.53
N SER A 53 1.53 -13.77 -1.43
CA SER A 53 0.07 -13.96 -1.54
C SER A 53 -0.38 -14.74 -2.78
N TYR A 54 0.34 -14.62 -3.90
CA TYR A 54 0.04 -15.39 -5.11
C TYR A 54 0.02 -16.91 -4.82
N ASN A 55 1.04 -17.39 -4.12
CA ASN A 55 1.13 -18.78 -3.72
C ASN A 55 0.14 -19.13 -2.59
N TYR A 56 0.01 -18.25 -1.59
CA TYR A 56 -0.86 -18.50 -0.45
C TYR A 56 -2.32 -18.66 -0.85
N LEU A 57 -2.82 -17.79 -1.73
CA LEU A 57 -4.18 -17.89 -2.26
C LEU A 57 -4.36 -19.12 -3.13
N ARG A 58 -3.36 -19.47 -3.96
CA ARG A 58 -3.41 -20.65 -4.80
C ARG A 58 -3.52 -21.94 -3.98
N GLU A 59 -2.69 -22.09 -2.96
CA GLU A 59 -2.69 -23.28 -2.12
C GLU A 59 -3.91 -23.34 -1.19
N ALA A 60 -4.30 -22.19 -0.58
CA ALA A 60 -5.42 -22.16 0.36
C ALA A 60 -6.76 -22.55 -0.27
N TYR A 61 -7.00 -22.07 -1.48
CA TYR A 61 -8.27 -22.29 -2.19
C TYR A 61 -8.18 -23.40 -3.27
N GLY A 62 -7.03 -24.02 -3.39
CA GLY A 62 -6.74 -25.13 -4.29
C GLY A 62 -6.23 -24.68 -5.67
N PRO A 63 -5.09 -25.25 -6.14
CA PRO A 63 -4.41 -24.84 -7.36
C PRO A 63 -5.19 -25.15 -8.64
N ARG A 64 -6.16 -26.06 -8.57
CA ARG A 64 -7.05 -26.46 -9.68
C ARG A 64 -8.50 -25.96 -9.52
N SER A 65 -8.74 -25.02 -8.59
CA SER A 65 -10.08 -24.51 -8.27
C SER A 65 -10.04 -22.98 -8.07
N ALA A 66 -10.82 -22.44 -7.14
CA ALA A 66 -10.88 -21.01 -6.83
C ALA A 66 -9.51 -20.36 -6.54
N GLY A 67 -8.52 -21.14 -6.05
CA GLY A 67 -7.17 -20.65 -5.81
C GLY A 67 -6.48 -20.14 -7.07
N ARG A 68 -6.74 -20.76 -8.23
CA ARG A 68 -6.20 -20.27 -9.51
C ARG A 68 -6.80 -18.93 -9.94
N TRP A 69 -8.10 -18.76 -9.72
CA TRP A 69 -8.79 -17.49 -9.96
C TRP A 69 -8.32 -16.40 -9.00
N LEU A 70 -8.26 -16.67 -7.68
CA LEU A 70 -7.82 -15.70 -6.69
C LEU A 70 -6.35 -15.30 -6.87
N SER A 71 -5.47 -16.23 -7.23
CA SER A 71 -4.07 -15.92 -7.53
C SER A 71 -3.95 -15.09 -8.81
N PHE A 72 -4.79 -15.31 -9.84
CA PHE A 72 -4.86 -14.42 -10.99
C PHE A 72 -5.34 -13.02 -10.59
N LEU A 73 -6.41 -12.91 -9.78
CA LEU A 73 -6.94 -11.64 -9.30
C LEU A 73 -5.92 -10.88 -8.46
N MET A 74 -5.11 -11.59 -7.67
CA MET A 74 -4.01 -10.99 -6.90
C MET A 74 -3.01 -10.29 -7.83
N ILE A 75 -2.61 -10.92 -8.94
CA ILE A 75 -1.73 -10.28 -9.92
C ILE A 75 -2.44 -9.16 -10.66
N TRP A 76 -3.70 -9.37 -11.04
CA TRP A 76 -4.53 -8.37 -11.69
C TRP A 76 -4.65 -7.10 -10.86
N GLN A 77 -4.94 -7.21 -9.55
CA GLN A 77 -5.02 -6.05 -8.67
C GLN A 77 -3.67 -5.33 -8.51
N ILE A 78 -2.53 -6.05 -8.56
CA ILE A 78 -1.21 -5.43 -8.53
C ILE A 78 -0.99 -4.49 -9.72
N MET A 79 -1.55 -4.81 -10.89
CA MET A 79 -1.50 -3.92 -12.05
C MET A 79 -2.15 -2.55 -11.81
N PHE A 80 -2.95 -2.40 -10.75
CA PHE A 80 -3.57 -1.15 -10.31
C PHE A 80 -2.99 -0.65 -9.00
N SER A 81 -2.90 -1.50 -7.97
CA SER A 81 -2.47 -1.08 -6.63
C SER A 81 -0.99 -0.68 -6.56
N ALA A 82 -0.12 -1.33 -7.34
CA ALA A 82 1.28 -0.93 -7.41
C ALA A 82 1.47 0.44 -8.07
N PRO A 83 0.84 0.73 -9.24
CA PRO A 83 0.83 2.07 -9.81
C PRO A 83 0.21 3.13 -8.89
N LEU A 84 -0.86 2.83 -8.15
CA LEU A 84 -1.43 3.76 -7.17
C LEU A 84 -0.44 4.08 -6.05
N SER A 85 0.37 3.10 -5.59
CA SER A 85 1.44 3.33 -4.62
C SER A 85 2.54 4.24 -5.18
N VAL A 86 2.94 4.06 -6.44
CA VAL A 86 3.91 4.95 -7.11
C VAL A 86 3.31 6.34 -7.32
N ALA A 87 2.05 6.42 -7.71
CA ALA A 87 1.34 7.67 -7.94
C ALA A 87 1.24 8.52 -6.68
N SER A 88 0.94 7.92 -5.51
CA SER A 88 0.91 8.65 -4.24
C SER A 88 2.26 9.28 -3.91
N GLY A 89 3.36 8.55 -4.13
CA GLY A 89 4.73 9.07 -4.01
C GLY A 89 5.02 10.19 -5.00
N SER A 90 4.53 10.08 -6.24
CA SER A 90 4.71 11.07 -7.30
C SER A 90 3.97 12.37 -7.02
N ILE A 91 2.74 12.27 -6.51
CA ILE A 91 1.95 13.44 -6.09
C ILE A 91 2.64 14.14 -4.91
N GLY A 92 3.13 13.36 -3.93
CA GLY A 92 3.91 13.87 -2.81
C GLY A 92 5.19 14.57 -3.28
N PHE A 93 5.95 13.95 -4.18
CA PHE A 93 7.14 14.56 -4.80
C PHE A 93 6.82 15.91 -5.44
N ALA A 94 5.80 15.96 -6.29
CA ALA A 94 5.41 17.20 -6.97
C ALA A 94 4.92 18.29 -5.98
N SER A 95 4.23 17.90 -4.92
CA SER A 95 3.79 18.82 -3.87
C SER A 95 4.98 19.44 -3.14
N TYR A 96 5.96 18.63 -2.70
CA TYR A 96 7.16 19.15 -2.03
C TYR A 96 8.09 19.94 -2.96
N LEU A 97 8.16 19.58 -4.25
CA LEU A 97 8.91 20.36 -5.22
C LEU A 97 8.38 21.81 -5.34
N ASN A 98 7.07 21.99 -5.21
CA ASN A 98 6.46 23.31 -5.23
C ASN A 98 6.87 24.20 -4.03
N TYR A 99 7.36 23.62 -2.93
CA TYR A 99 7.99 24.42 -1.86
C TYR A 99 9.35 25.00 -2.27
N LEU A 100 10.15 24.24 -3.04
CA LEU A 100 11.47 24.72 -3.54
C LEU A 100 11.33 25.68 -4.72
N VAL A 101 10.30 25.50 -5.54
CA VAL A 101 10.01 26.31 -6.73
C VAL A 101 8.64 26.96 -6.55
N PRO A 102 8.54 28.03 -5.75
CA PRO A 102 7.28 28.73 -5.53
C PRO A 102 6.75 29.31 -6.83
N GLY A 103 5.43 29.19 -7.04
CA GLY A 103 4.79 29.75 -8.24
C GLY A 103 4.55 28.74 -9.37
N LEU A 104 4.82 27.47 -9.17
CA LEU A 104 4.37 26.43 -10.10
C LEU A 104 2.82 26.46 -10.16
N PRO A 105 2.23 26.65 -11.36
CA PRO A 105 0.78 26.62 -11.50
C PRO A 105 0.25 25.20 -11.19
N ALA A 106 -1.00 25.09 -10.80
CA ALA A 106 -1.62 23.80 -10.44
C ALA A 106 -1.48 22.73 -11.54
N TRP A 107 -1.54 23.15 -12.81
CA TRP A 107 -1.29 22.22 -13.93
C TRP A 107 0.17 21.78 -14.01
N GLY A 108 1.14 22.66 -13.68
CA GLY A 108 2.56 22.35 -13.63
C GLY A 108 2.88 21.29 -12.58
N VAL A 109 2.29 21.40 -11.38
CA VAL A 109 2.42 20.36 -10.32
C VAL A 109 1.90 19.01 -10.81
N ARG A 110 0.75 18.99 -11.53
CA ARG A 110 0.21 17.74 -12.11
C ARG A 110 1.11 17.16 -13.20
N VAL A 111 1.69 18.02 -14.05
CA VAL A 111 2.64 17.55 -15.08
C VAL A 111 3.88 16.92 -14.42
N VAL A 112 4.43 17.54 -13.38
CA VAL A 112 5.55 16.96 -12.63
C VAL A 112 5.15 15.61 -12.01
N ALA A 113 3.99 15.53 -11.37
CA ALA A 113 3.50 14.28 -10.80
C ALA A 113 3.35 13.17 -11.85
N GLY A 114 2.79 13.46 -13.01
CA GLY A 114 2.63 12.50 -14.10
C GLY A 114 3.93 12.13 -14.81
N ALA A 115 4.88 13.07 -14.94
CA ALA A 115 6.17 12.83 -15.56
C ALA A 115 7.13 12.01 -14.68
N PHE A 116 7.00 12.12 -13.36
CA PHE A 116 7.89 11.48 -12.42
C PHE A 116 7.95 9.93 -12.54
N PRO A 117 6.82 9.19 -12.64
CA PRO A 117 6.86 7.75 -12.89
C PRO A 117 7.53 7.39 -14.22
N LEU A 118 7.38 8.22 -15.26
CA LEU A 118 8.02 8.00 -16.57
C LEU A 118 9.54 8.17 -16.47
N LEU A 119 10.00 9.17 -15.72
CA LEU A 119 11.41 9.33 -15.39
C LEU A 119 11.98 8.09 -14.67
N LEU A 120 11.23 7.56 -13.68
CA LEU A 120 11.62 6.34 -12.98
C LEU A 120 11.70 5.14 -13.92
N VAL A 121 10.75 4.98 -14.85
CA VAL A 121 10.82 3.95 -15.89
C VAL A 121 12.08 4.09 -16.72
N MET A 122 12.41 5.29 -17.21
CA MET A 122 13.64 5.53 -17.98
C MET A 122 14.89 5.17 -17.18
N MET A 123 14.96 5.53 -15.90
CA MET A 123 16.09 5.19 -15.03
C MET A 123 16.21 3.69 -14.77
N LEU A 124 15.09 2.98 -14.63
CA LEU A 124 15.03 1.54 -14.40
C LEU A 124 15.14 0.72 -15.69
N TYR A 125 15.03 1.35 -16.86
CA TYR A 125 15.09 0.67 -18.17
C TYR A 125 16.53 0.28 -18.55
N ARG A 126 17.20 -0.36 -17.60
CA ARG A 126 18.57 -0.85 -17.75
C ARG A 126 18.83 -2.01 -16.79
N ARG A 127 19.88 -2.79 -17.05
CA ARG A 127 20.35 -3.81 -16.11
C ARG A 127 20.92 -3.13 -14.86
N ILE A 128 20.34 -3.38 -13.71
CA ILE A 128 20.84 -2.87 -12.45
C ILE A 128 21.67 -3.97 -11.80
N GLY A 129 23.01 -3.87 -11.96
CA GLY A 129 23.94 -4.87 -11.44
C GLY A 129 24.20 -4.76 -9.92
N THR A 130 23.91 -3.60 -9.31
CA THR A 130 24.25 -3.27 -7.92
C THR A 130 23.02 -2.79 -7.13
N ILE A 131 21.93 -3.59 -7.17
CA ILE A 131 20.68 -3.24 -6.45
C ILE A 131 20.94 -3.04 -4.95
N GLY A 132 21.81 -3.86 -4.33
CA GLY A 132 22.09 -3.78 -2.91
C GLY A 132 22.68 -2.43 -2.49
N ASN A 133 23.72 -1.95 -3.17
CA ASN A 133 24.37 -0.69 -2.83
C ASN A 133 23.44 0.52 -3.04
N ILE A 134 22.66 0.51 -4.13
CA ILE A 134 21.67 1.55 -4.40
C ILE A 134 20.63 1.56 -3.27
N SER A 135 20.13 0.40 -2.85
CA SER A 135 19.14 0.29 -1.77
C SER A 135 19.67 0.85 -0.45
N VAL A 136 20.95 0.60 -0.09
CA VAL A 136 21.56 1.15 1.12
C VAL A 136 21.57 2.68 1.07
N VAL A 137 22.05 3.26 -0.03
CA VAL A 137 22.10 4.73 -0.20
C VAL A 137 20.69 5.34 -0.13
N LEU A 138 19.70 4.69 -0.78
CA LEU A 138 18.32 5.16 -0.75
C LEU A 138 17.74 5.14 0.68
N VAL A 139 17.92 4.04 1.41
CA VAL A 139 17.41 3.88 2.78
C VAL A 139 18.08 4.83 3.77
N THR A 140 19.38 5.12 3.60
CA THR A 140 20.09 6.05 4.49
C THR A 140 19.44 7.44 4.47
N GLY A 141 19.13 7.97 3.29
CA GLY A 141 18.42 9.26 3.19
C GLY A 141 17.01 9.24 3.78
N VAL A 142 16.30 8.10 3.63
CA VAL A 142 14.96 7.93 4.25
C VAL A 142 15.06 8.00 5.78
N LEU A 143 15.99 7.25 6.36
CA LEU A 143 16.21 7.25 7.82
C LEU A 143 16.67 8.61 8.33
N ALA A 144 17.58 9.27 7.61
CA ALA A 144 18.06 10.61 7.98
C ALA A 144 16.92 11.61 8.10
N GLY A 145 15.98 11.65 7.12
CA GLY A 145 14.83 12.56 7.17
C GLY A 145 13.87 12.26 8.32
N CYS A 146 13.55 10.98 8.56
CA CYS A 146 12.69 10.59 9.67
C CYS A 146 13.30 10.88 11.03
N LEU A 147 14.58 10.53 11.21
CA LEU A 147 15.29 10.75 12.46
C LEU A 147 15.51 12.24 12.75
N TRP A 148 15.75 13.05 11.72
CA TRP A 148 15.83 14.51 11.90
C TRP A 148 14.54 15.04 12.53
N ILE A 149 13.35 14.70 11.99
CA ILE A 149 12.07 15.15 12.54
C ILE A 149 11.89 14.68 13.98
N VAL A 150 12.21 13.40 14.27
CA VAL A 150 12.04 12.87 15.63
C VAL A 150 13.00 13.55 16.60
N PHE A 151 14.29 13.63 16.29
CA PHE A 151 15.29 14.19 17.20
C PHE A 151 15.14 15.70 17.40
N SER A 152 14.76 16.46 16.37
CA SER A 152 14.49 17.88 16.51
C SER A 152 13.15 18.15 17.27
N GLY A 153 12.22 17.19 17.22
CA GLY A 153 10.92 17.33 17.88
C GLY A 153 10.90 16.94 19.34
N VAL A 154 11.71 15.95 19.76
CA VAL A 154 11.75 15.45 21.13
C VAL A 154 11.92 16.56 22.19
N PRO A 155 12.83 17.52 22.04
CA PRO A 155 12.97 18.63 22.99
C PRO A 155 11.75 19.57 23.06
N HIS A 156 10.91 19.56 22.02
CA HIS A 156 9.75 20.44 21.88
C HIS A 156 8.42 19.74 22.13
N LEU A 157 8.44 18.47 22.59
CA LEU A 157 7.22 17.73 22.91
C LEU A 157 6.40 18.48 23.96
N SER A 158 5.15 18.77 23.61
CA SER A 158 4.25 19.55 24.44
C SER A 158 2.95 18.78 24.70
N ALA A 159 2.80 18.28 25.92
CA ALA A 159 1.55 17.64 26.35
C ALA A 159 0.33 18.55 26.14
N ALA A 160 0.48 19.85 26.39
CA ALA A 160 -0.58 20.83 26.19
C ALA A 160 -1.05 20.92 24.73
N ARG A 161 -0.17 20.68 23.76
CA ARG A 161 -0.53 20.66 22.32
C ARG A 161 -1.01 19.28 21.88
N LEU A 162 -0.37 18.20 22.34
CA LEU A 162 -0.76 16.83 22.01
C LEU A 162 -2.16 16.48 22.51
N PHE A 163 -2.54 16.99 23.67
CA PHE A 163 -3.85 16.76 24.28
C PHE A 163 -4.82 17.94 24.12
N ASN A 164 -4.52 18.88 23.22
CA ASN A 164 -5.43 19.98 22.86
C ASN A 164 -6.52 19.48 21.89
N PHE A 165 -7.44 18.72 22.45
CA PHE A 165 -8.54 18.16 21.68
C PHE A 165 -9.63 19.20 21.41
N PRO A 166 -10.29 19.17 20.25
CA PRO A 166 -11.48 19.97 20.01
C PRO A 166 -12.62 19.57 20.95
N PRO A 167 -13.60 20.45 21.19
CA PRO A 167 -14.80 20.10 21.95
C PRO A 167 -15.44 18.83 21.37
N GLU A 168 -15.90 17.95 22.26
CA GLU A 168 -16.54 16.65 21.89
C GLU A 168 -15.66 15.64 21.12
N ALA A 169 -14.33 15.80 21.13
CA ALA A 169 -13.39 14.92 20.41
C ALA A 169 -13.59 13.41 20.68
N PHE A 170 -14.06 13.05 21.86
CA PHE A 170 -14.30 11.68 22.30
C PHE A 170 -15.79 11.34 22.48
N ARG A 171 -16.69 12.07 21.82
CA ARG A 171 -18.09 11.70 21.77
C ARG A 171 -18.24 10.46 20.88
N LEU A 172 -18.47 9.30 21.52
CA LEU A 172 -18.53 7.98 20.88
C LEU A 172 -19.81 7.80 20.04
N ASN A 173 -19.98 8.66 19.03
CA ASN A 173 -21.06 8.60 18.04
C ASN A 173 -20.56 8.02 16.72
N TRP A 174 -21.44 7.94 15.74
CA TRP A 174 -21.07 7.44 14.40
C TRP A 174 -19.96 8.24 13.73
N ILE A 175 -19.93 9.56 13.90
CA ILE A 175 -18.90 10.44 13.31
C ILE A 175 -17.51 10.11 13.89
N PHE A 176 -17.42 9.83 15.19
CA PHE A 176 -16.18 9.40 15.83
C PHE A 176 -15.67 8.09 15.23
N TRP A 177 -16.53 7.07 15.12
CA TRP A 177 -16.13 5.77 14.59
C TRP A 177 -15.79 5.82 13.10
N ALA A 178 -16.55 6.57 12.31
CA ALA A 178 -16.24 6.78 10.90
C ALA A 178 -14.89 7.53 10.74
N GLY A 179 -14.67 8.60 11.48
CA GLY A 179 -13.41 9.34 11.49
C GLY A 179 -12.22 8.49 11.90
N LEU A 180 -12.37 7.66 12.96
CA LEU A 180 -11.34 6.73 13.40
C LEU A 180 -11.03 5.66 12.33
N GLY A 181 -12.04 5.17 11.61
CA GLY A 181 -11.85 4.22 10.51
C GLY A 181 -11.05 4.84 9.36
N HIS A 182 -11.34 6.09 8.99
CA HIS A 182 -10.56 6.81 8.00
C HIS A 182 -9.13 7.12 8.48
N ALA A 183 -8.95 7.51 9.76
CA ALA A 183 -7.62 7.67 10.34
C ALA A 183 -6.82 6.35 10.30
N THR A 184 -7.48 5.23 10.63
CA THR A 184 -6.90 3.88 10.55
C THR A 184 -6.52 3.53 9.11
N LEU A 185 -7.33 3.91 8.11
CA LEU A 185 -7.03 3.70 6.69
C LEU A 185 -5.70 4.38 6.30
N TYR A 186 -5.52 5.65 6.64
CA TYR A 186 -4.26 6.35 6.34
C TYR A 186 -3.08 5.77 7.13
N ALA A 187 -3.27 5.39 8.37
CA ALA A 187 -2.25 4.72 9.16
C ALA A 187 -1.84 3.38 8.54
N LEU A 188 -2.79 2.56 8.09
CA LEU A 188 -2.53 1.27 7.43
C LEU A 188 -1.79 1.44 6.11
N TYR A 189 -2.06 2.51 5.35
CA TYR A 189 -1.26 2.83 4.16
C TYR A 189 0.22 2.98 4.50
N ASP A 190 0.54 3.63 5.60
CA ASP A 190 1.91 3.87 6.04
C ASP A 190 2.56 2.61 6.65
N TYR A 191 1.77 1.71 7.22
CA TYR A 191 2.24 0.39 7.66
C TYR A 191 2.52 -0.56 6.51
N PHE A 192 2.00 -0.36 5.30
CA PHE A 192 2.19 -1.28 4.18
C PHE A 192 3.66 -1.51 3.85
N GLY A 193 3.97 -2.77 3.48
CA GLY A 193 5.31 -3.21 3.11
C GLY A 193 5.96 -4.18 4.11
N TYR A 194 5.38 -4.44 5.30
CA TYR A 194 5.88 -5.46 6.23
C TYR A 194 5.94 -6.86 5.58
N TYR A 195 5.05 -7.13 4.65
CA TYR A 195 4.92 -8.39 3.94
C TYR A 195 5.87 -8.54 2.74
N ASN A 196 6.59 -7.48 2.35
CA ASN A 196 7.47 -7.53 1.16
C ASN A 196 8.57 -8.59 1.29
N VAL A 197 9.00 -8.90 2.50
CA VAL A 197 9.94 -9.99 2.78
C VAL A 197 9.43 -11.34 2.28
N CYS A 198 8.10 -11.58 2.29
CA CYS A 198 7.50 -12.83 1.81
C CYS A 198 7.57 -12.99 0.28
N TYR A 199 7.71 -11.91 -0.48
CA TYR A 199 7.90 -11.99 -1.93
C TYR A 199 9.30 -12.46 -2.34
N LEU A 200 10.28 -12.33 -1.42
CA LEU A 200 11.68 -12.71 -1.60
C LEU A 200 12.06 -13.93 -0.75
N ALA A 201 11.08 -14.70 -0.28
CA ALA A 201 11.29 -15.76 0.72
C ALA A 201 12.29 -16.83 0.28
N GLU A 202 12.42 -17.12 -1.02
CA GLU A 202 13.40 -18.08 -1.57
C GLU A 202 14.85 -17.62 -1.43
N GLU A 203 15.10 -16.32 -1.32
CA GLU A 203 16.44 -15.74 -1.18
C GLU A 203 16.89 -15.67 0.30
N ILE A 204 15.98 -16.00 1.25
CA ILE A 204 16.21 -15.82 2.69
C ILE A 204 16.72 -17.11 3.31
N ARG A 205 17.86 -17.01 4.00
CA ARG A 205 18.35 -18.11 4.84
C ARG A 205 17.47 -18.23 6.09
N ASP A 206 17.08 -19.47 6.44
CA ASP A 206 16.22 -19.77 7.59
C ASP A 206 14.89 -18.97 7.61
N PRO A 207 14.07 -19.04 6.52
CA PRO A 207 12.88 -18.22 6.36
C PRO A 207 11.86 -18.42 7.49
N GLY A 208 11.82 -19.61 8.10
CA GLY A 208 10.95 -19.93 9.24
C GLY A 208 11.18 -19.06 10.48
N ARG A 209 12.39 -18.49 10.64
CA ARG A 209 12.74 -17.61 11.77
C ARG A 209 12.87 -16.15 11.34
N VAL A 210 13.47 -15.91 10.18
CA VAL A 210 13.79 -14.56 9.71
C VAL A 210 12.53 -13.80 9.31
N ILE A 211 11.62 -14.43 8.54
CA ILE A 211 10.40 -13.77 8.07
C ILE A 211 9.51 -13.28 9.22
N PRO A 212 9.15 -14.12 10.23
CA PRO A 212 8.33 -13.66 11.34
C PRO A 212 8.96 -12.50 12.12
N ARG A 213 10.26 -12.61 12.43
CA ARG A 213 10.98 -11.57 13.18
C ARG A 213 11.04 -10.26 12.39
N ALA A 214 11.34 -10.32 11.10
CA ALA A 214 11.40 -9.14 10.25
C ALA A 214 10.04 -8.41 10.16
N ILE A 215 8.94 -9.15 10.03
CA ILE A 215 7.58 -8.59 9.98
C ILE A 215 7.25 -7.91 11.31
N MET A 216 7.37 -8.62 12.43
CA MET A 216 7.00 -8.10 13.75
C MET A 216 7.84 -6.87 14.14
N PHE A 217 9.17 -6.98 13.97
CA PHE A 217 10.08 -5.90 14.29
C PHE A 217 9.82 -4.66 13.42
N SER A 218 9.57 -4.85 12.11
CA SER A 218 9.32 -3.73 11.21
C SER A 218 8.02 -2.99 11.53
N ILE A 219 6.93 -3.69 11.89
CA ILE A 219 5.67 -3.05 12.27
C ILE A 219 5.84 -2.25 13.56
N PHE A 220 6.51 -2.83 14.58
CA PHE A 220 6.76 -2.16 15.84
C PHE A 220 7.62 -0.91 15.66
N LEU A 221 8.76 -1.05 14.95
CA LEU A 221 9.70 0.05 14.71
C LEU A 221 9.03 1.21 13.96
N VAL A 222 8.32 0.88 12.88
CA VAL A 222 7.66 1.87 12.03
C VAL A 222 6.51 2.54 12.76
N GLY A 223 5.70 1.79 13.51
CA GLY A 223 4.63 2.34 14.32
C GLY A 223 5.14 3.33 15.37
N THR A 224 6.20 2.95 16.07
CA THR A 224 6.87 3.82 17.05
C THR A 224 7.39 5.10 16.37
N LEU A 225 8.08 4.96 15.23
CA LEU A 225 8.61 6.09 14.47
C LEU A 225 7.51 7.07 14.05
N TYR A 226 6.38 6.58 13.53
CA TYR A 226 5.31 7.43 13.03
C TYR A 226 4.50 8.09 14.14
N VAL A 227 4.33 7.44 15.28
CA VAL A 227 3.75 8.07 16.47
C VAL A 227 4.64 9.22 16.95
N PHE A 228 5.97 9.00 17.04
CA PHE A 228 6.90 10.08 17.40
C PHE A 228 6.94 11.21 16.39
N MET A 229 6.99 10.91 15.08
CA MET A 229 6.93 11.94 14.04
C MET A 229 5.66 12.79 14.13
N THR A 230 4.49 12.13 14.27
CA THR A 230 3.22 12.84 14.39
C THR A 230 3.16 13.70 15.66
N SER A 231 3.67 13.16 16.77
CA SER A 231 3.78 13.88 18.03
C SER A 231 4.69 15.11 17.91
N SER A 232 5.82 14.97 17.22
CA SER A 232 6.74 16.08 16.93
C SER A 232 6.05 17.19 16.13
N PHE A 233 5.36 16.81 15.04
CA PHE A 233 4.64 17.77 14.21
C PHE A 233 3.57 18.53 15.01
N ILE A 234 2.71 17.85 15.77
CA ILE A 234 1.64 18.47 16.57
C ILE A 234 2.21 19.36 17.68
N SER A 235 3.36 18.98 18.24
CA SER A 235 4.00 19.73 19.33
C SER A 235 4.62 21.06 18.88
N VAL A 236 5.02 21.16 17.62
CA VAL A 236 5.65 22.36 17.05
C VAL A 236 4.64 23.20 16.26
N VAL A 237 3.93 22.56 15.34
CA VAL A 237 2.95 23.22 14.47
C VAL A 237 1.55 23.06 15.06
N PRO A 238 0.77 24.13 15.26
CA PRO A 238 -0.61 24.01 15.72
C PRO A 238 -1.40 23.05 14.81
N TRP A 239 -2.14 22.10 15.39
CA TRP A 239 -2.80 21.06 14.60
C TRP A 239 -3.76 21.62 13.54
N LYS A 240 -4.39 22.78 13.76
CA LYS A 240 -5.24 23.46 12.77
C LYS A 240 -4.45 23.85 11.52
N ALA A 241 -3.22 24.33 11.67
CA ALA A 241 -2.34 24.65 10.56
C ALA A 241 -1.83 23.40 9.83
N LEU A 242 -1.70 22.28 10.55
CA LEU A 242 -1.33 21.00 9.95
C LEU A 242 -2.37 20.45 8.99
N LEU A 243 -3.69 20.70 9.24
CA LEU A 243 -4.77 20.23 8.35
C LEU A 243 -4.67 20.81 6.93
N GLU A 244 -4.12 22.02 6.80
CA GLU A 244 -4.00 22.74 5.52
C GLU A 244 -2.61 22.59 4.89
N SER A 245 -1.65 22.03 5.62
CA SER A 245 -0.27 21.94 5.18
C SER A 245 -0.10 20.93 4.06
N LYS A 246 0.48 21.38 2.93
CA LYS A 246 0.86 20.52 1.80
C LYS A 246 2.29 19.99 1.92
N PHE A 247 3.12 20.56 2.80
CA PHE A 247 4.54 20.24 2.99
C PHE A 247 4.92 20.30 4.48
N ILE A 248 4.24 19.47 5.25
CA ILE A 248 4.29 19.44 6.73
C ILE A 248 5.72 19.42 7.28
N ALA A 249 6.63 18.62 6.69
CA ALA A 249 8.00 18.49 7.16
C ALA A 249 8.80 19.78 6.95
N SER A 250 8.60 20.44 5.81
CA SER A 250 9.26 21.72 5.51
C SER A 250 8.77 22.83 6.44
N THR A 251 7.45 22.92 6.62
CA THR A 251 6.83 23.88 7.55
C THR A 251 7.31 23.67 8.99
N TYR A 252 7.40 22.41 9.41
CA TYR A 252 7.88 22.03 10.74
C TYR A 252 9.34 22.48 10.97
N VAL A 253 10.24 22.13 10.05
CA VAL A 253 11.66 22.50 10.17
C VAL A 253 11.84 24.00 10.01
N GLU A 254 11.05 24.67 9.16
CA GLU A 254 11.08 26.14 9.02
C GLU A 254 10.78 26.86 10.33
N MET A 255 9.81 26.36 11.11
CA MET A 255 9.44 26.93 12.41
C MET A 255 10.51 26.70 13.48
N LEU A 256 11.29 25.62 13.42
CA LEU A 256 12.31 25.29 14.41
C LEU A 256 13.70 25.83 14.06
N GLU A 257 14.12 25.71 12.84
CA GLU A 257 15.50 25.85 12.40
C GLU A 257 15.65 26.89 11.26
N GLY A 258 14.52 27.44 10.80
CA GLY A 258 14.46 28.49 9.78
C GLY A 258 14.42 27.99 8.33
N PRO A 259 14.30 28.93 7.36
CA PRO A 259 13.99 28.61 5.96
C PRO A 259 15.12 27.89 5.23
N ALA A 260 16.37 28.05 5.63
CA ALA A 260 17.50 27.32 5.02
C ALA A 260 17.43 25.83 5.34
N ALA A 261 17.19 25.46 6.60
CA ALA A 261 17.02 24.08 7.04
C ALA A 261 15.79 23.44 6.40
N ALA A 262 14.68 24.20 6.26
CA ALA A 262 13.47 23.75 5.59
C ALA A 262 13.70 23.34 4.13
N LYS A 263 14.55 24.06 3.39
CA LYS A 263 14.93 23.68 2.02
C LYS A 263 15.70 22.38 1.98
N VAL A 264 16.62 22.16 2.94
CA VAL A 264 17.37 20.89 3.07
C VAL A 264 16.41 19.74 3.41
N MET A 265 15.49 19.94 4.37
CA MET A 265 14.46 18.94 4.69
C MET A 265 13.59 18.64 3.46
N THR A 266 13.20 19.65 2.69
CA THR A 266 12.43 19.45 1.45
C THR A 266 13.22 18.59 0.45
N ALA A 267 14.51 18.85 0.27
CA ALA A 267 15.36 18.03 -0.60
C ALA A 267 15.44 16.58 -0.11
N LEU A 268 15.51 16.36 1.21
CA LEU A 268 15.45 15.01 1.79
C LEU A 268 14.08 14.35 1.54
N VAL A 269 12.98 15.07 1.67
CA VAL A 269 11.64 14.52 1.37
C VAL A 269 11.51 14.17 -0.11
N LEU A 270 12.04 14.98 -1.02
CA LEU A 270 12.11 14.64 -2.45
C LEU A 270 12.96 13.37 -2.68
N TRP A 271 14.07 13.22 -1.97
CA TRP A 271 14.87 11.99 -1.98
C TRP A 271 14.08 10.78 -1.48
N ILE A 272 13.34 10.96 -0.38
CA ILE A 272 12.48 9.90 0.20
C ILE A 272 11.39 9.48 -0.78
N ALA A 273 10.74 10.44 -1.44
CA ALA A 273 9.74 10.18 -2.47
C ALA A 273 10.32 9.39 -3.64
N PHE A 274 11.49 9.84 -4.12
CA PHE A 274 12.23 9.15 -5.18
C PHE A 274 12.58 7.72 -4.77
N SER A 275 13.18 7.55 -3.59
CA SER A 275 13.60 6.26 -3.06
C SER A 275 12.44 5.27 -2.96
N SER A 276 11.30 5.74 -2.44
CA SER A 276 10.09 4.92 -2.28
C SER A 276 9.54 4.49 -3.63
N ALA A 277 9.29 5.44 -4.54
CA ALA A 277 8.71 5.16 -5.84
C ALA A 277 9.61 4.29 -6.72
N PHE A 278 10.94 4.53 -6.69
CA PHE A 278 11.95 3.73 -7.38
C PHE A 278 11.94 2.27 -6.90
N SER A 279 11.99 2.07 -5.58
CA SER A 279 12.02 0.73 -4.98
C SER A 279 10.70 -0.03 -5.24
N LEU A 280 9.56 0.65 -5.14
CA LEU A 280 8.25 0.07 -5.41
C LEU A 280 8.12 -0.37 -6.88
N LEU A 281 8.47 0.49 -7.82
CA LEU A 281 8.37 0.19 -9.24
C LEU A 281 9.32 -0.95 -9.64
N LEU A 282 10.55 -0.96 -9.11
CA LEU A 282 11.51 -2.02 -9.31
C LEU A 282 11.00 -3.37 -8.77
N GLY A 283 10.48 -3.40 -7.55
CA GLY A 283 10.00 -4.62 -6.90
C GLY A 283 8.74 -5.16 -7.57
N TYR A 284 7.74 -4.32 -7.75
CA TYR A 284 6.46 -4.74 -8.32
C TYR A 284 6.54 -5.13 -9.80
N SER A 285 7.50 -4.61 -10.58
CA SER A 285 7.66 -5.00 -11.98
C SER A 285 7.95 -6.49 -12.18
N ARG A 286 8.49 -7.18 -11.15
CA ARG A 286 8.80 -8.61 -11.18
C ARG A 286 7.59 -9.52 -10.99
N ILE A 287 6.54 -9.03 -10.32
CA ILE A 287 5.40 -9.88 -9.90
C ILE A 287 4.56 -10.34 -11.11
N PRO A 288 4.14 -9.49 -12.06
CA PRO A 288 3.43 -9.94 -13.25
C PRO A 288 4.27 -10.89 -14.11
N TYR A 289 5.60 -10.72 -14.12
CA TYR A 289 6.52 -11.62 -14.82
C TYR A 289 6.48 -13.04 -14.25
N ILE A 290 6.62 -13.19 -12.91
CA ILE A 290 6.58 -14.50 -12.23
C ILE A 290 5.26 -15.21 -12.55
N ALA A 291 4.13 -14.54 -12.41
CA ALA A 291 2.83 -15.15 -12.70
C ALA A 291 2.63 -15.50 -14.18
N ALA A 292 3.27 -14.76 -15.10
CA ALA A 292 3.20 -15.04 -16.52
C ALA A 292 4.08 -16.24 -16.91
N THR A 293 5.24 -16.43 -16.26
CA THR A 293 6.08 -17.63 -16.43
C THR A 293 5.40 -18.88 -15.89
N ASP A 294 4.65 -18.78 -14.79
CA ASP A 294 3.82 -19.87 -14.26
C ASP A 294 2.57 -20.17 -15.12
N GLY A 295 2.39 -19.45 -16.24
CA GLY A 295 1.23 -19.61 -17.10
C GLY A 295 -0.09 -19.08 -16.51
N ASN A 296 -0.12 -18.47 -15.35
CA ASN A 296 -1.34 -17.94 -14.73
C ASN A 296 -1.62 -16.46 -15.03
N PHE A 297 -0.80 -15.81 -15.86
CA PHE A 297 -1.03 -14.44 -16.32
C PHE A 297 -0.84 -14.33 -17.84
N PHE A 298 -0.84 -13.12 -18.41
CA PHE A 298 -0.67 -12.91 -19.85
C PHE A 298 0.76 -13.18 -20.28
N ARG A 299 0.95 -13.98 -21.32
CA ARG A 299 2.28 -14.38 -21.85
C ARG A 299 3.18 -13.20 -22.22
N VAL A 300 2.60 -12.04 -22.56
CA VAL A 300 3.37 -10.84 -22.91
C VAL A 300 4.28 -10.40 -21.74
N PHE A 301 3.84 -10.57 -20.49
CA PHE A 301 4.61 -10.21 -19.31
C PHE A 301 5.74 -11.21 -18.98
N ALA A 302 5.75 -12.40 -19.58
CA ALA A 302 6.85 -13.36 -19.44
C ALA A 302 8.11 -12.99 -20.25
N ARG A 303 8.07 -11.88 -21.01
CA ARG A 303 9.20 -11.44 -21.84
C ARG A 303 10.18 -10.61 -21.03
N LEU A 304 11.45 -11.01 -21.04
CA LEU A 304 12.56 -10.22 -20.54
C LEU A 304 13.16 -9.34 -21.65
N HIS A 305 13.81 -8.25 -21.25
CA HIS A 305 14.55 -7.42 -22.17
C HIS A 305 15.74 -8.21 -22.77
N PRO A 306 15.91 -8.25 -24.11
CA PRO A 306 16.87 -9.16 -24.75
C PRO A 306 18.32 -9.00 -24.28
N LYS A 307 18.77 -7.76 -24.03
CA LYS A 307 20.13 -7.45 -23.57
C LYS A 307 20.24 -7.29 -22.06
N GLY A 308 19.14 -6.91 -21.38
CA GLY A 308 19.16 -6.51 -19.96
C GLY A 308 18.68 -7.59 -19.00
N GLY A 309 17.91 -8.59 -19.45
CA GLY A 309 17.40 -9.67 -18.62
C GLY A 309 16.39 -9.23 -17.53
N PHE A 310 15.73 -8.07 -17.68
CA PHE A 310 14.74 -7.56 -16.73
C PHE A 310 13.32 -7.52 -17.34
N PRO A 311 12.24 -7.53 -16.55
CA PRO A 311 10.85 -7.59 -17.03
C PRO A 311 10.36 -6.21 -17.53
N HIS A 312 10.86 -5.79 -18.68
CA HIS A 312 10.64 -4.46 -19.26
C HIS A 312 9.17 -4.15 -19.55
N ILE A 313 8.38 -5.13 -19.97
CA ILE A 313 6.95 -4.91 -20.28
C ILE A 313 6.18 -4.59 -19.01
N SER A 314 6.41 -5.34 -17.93
CA SER A 314 5.78 -5.06 -16.63
C SER A 314 6.20 -3.68 -16.10
N LEU A 315 7.48 -3.34 -16.21
CA LEU A 315 8.02 -2.05 -15.78
C LEU A 315 7.34 -0.87 -16.50
N VAL A 316 7.28 -0.93 -17.84
CA VAL A 316 6.66 0.12 -18.65
C VAL A 316 5.15 0.22 -18.39
N ALA A 317 4.45 -0.92 -18.34
CA ALA A 317 3.02 -0.94 -18.11
C ALA A 317 2.66 -0.32 -16.74
N LEU A 318 3.35 -0.73 -15.66
CA LEU A 318 3.13 -0.18 -14.32
C LEU A 318 3.46 1.31 -14.25
N GLY A 319 4.54 1.75 -14.91
CA GLY A 319 4.93 3.15 -14.93
C GLY A 319 3.96 4.05 -15.70
N LEU A 320 3.43 3.59 -16.83
CA LEU A 320 2.41 4.31 -17.59
C LEU A 320 1.10 4.45 -16.81
N ILE A 321 0.65 3.36 -16.18
CA ILE A 321 -0.54 3.39 -15.32
C ILE A 321 -0.32 4.32 -14.13
N ALA A 322 0.87 4.30 -13.51
CA ALA A 322 1.23 5.21 -12.42
C ALA A 322 1.22 6.67 -12.86
N ALA A 323 1.71 6.99 -14.06
CA ALA A 323 1.66 8.34 -14.61
C ALA A 323 0.23 8.87 -14.73
N VAL A 324 -0.71 8.03 -15.20
CA VAL A 324 -2.13 8.39 -15.28
C VAL A 324 -2.72 8.62 -13.88
N PHE A 325 -2.48 7.71 -12.93
CA PHE A 325 -2.99 7.84 -11.56
C PHE A 325 -2.38 9.03 -10.80
N SER A 326 -1.16 9.45 -11.16
CA SER A 326 -0.51 10.64 -10.58
C SER A 326 -1.19 11.96 -10.94
N LEU A 327 -2.12 11.96 -11.89
CA LEU A 327 -2.97 13.12 -12.19
C LEU A 327 -4.16 13.25 -11.23
N GLY A 328 -4.42 12.22 -10.41
CA GLY A 328 -5.46 12.19 -9.39
C GLY A 328 -5.10 12.97 -8.11
N ARG A 329 -5.88 12.75 -7.07
CA ARG A 329 -5.69 13.36 -5.74
C ARG A 329 -5.31 12.29 -4.71
N LEU A 330 -4.50 12.65 -3.70
CA LEU A 330 -4.07 11.72 -2.65
C LEU A 330 -5.25 11.09 -1.88
N ASN A 331 -6.29 11.85 -1.60
CA ASN A 331 -7.51 11.37 -0.94
C ASN A 331 -8.39 10.44 -1.81
N GLU A 332 -8.07 10.23 -3.07
CA GLU A 332 -8.69 9.24 -3.96
C GLU A 332 -7.74 8.05 -4.19
N VAL A 333 -6.46 8.35 -4.43
CA VAL A 333 -5.42 7.37 -4.76
C VAL A 333 -5.15 6.41 -3.59
N ILE A 334 -4.97 6.95 -2.37
CA ILE A 334 -4.64 6.13 -1.19
C ILE A 334 -5.79 5.21 -0.78
N PRO A 335 -7.04 5.70 -0.60
CA PRO A 335 -8.15 4.82 -0.28
C PRO A 335 -8.45 3.79 -1.38
N GLY A 336 -8.32 4.17 -2.65
CA GLY A 336 -8.49 3.26 -3.80
C GLY A 336 -7.50 2.11 -3.79
N LEU A 337 -6.23 2.40 -3.47
CA LEU A 337 -5.19 1.40 -3.29
C LEU A 337 -5.54 0.43 -2.16
N ILE A 338 -5.93 0.95 -1.00
CA ILE A 338 -6.23 0.14 0.19
C ILE A 338 -7.45 -0.72 -0.06
N ALA A 339 -8.56 -0.14 -0.52
CA ALA A 339 -9.78 -0.87 -0.80
C ALA A 339 -9.55 -2.04 -1.78
N THR A 340 -8.77 -1.79 -2.85
CA THR A 340 -8.44 -2.82 -3.83
C THR A 340 -7.63 -3.97 -3.23
N ARG A 341 -6.62 -3.66 -2.41
CA ARG A 341 -5.81 -4.68 -1.73
C ARG A 341 -6.59 -5.46 -0.68
N VAL A 342 -7.37 -4.76 0.13
CA VAL A 342 -8.16 -5.40 1.18
C VAL A 342 -9.14 -6.39 0.58
N LEU A 343 -9.88 -5.97 -0.45
CA LEU A 343 -10.92 -6.79 -1.07
C LEU A 343 -10.36 -8.04 -1.78
N ILE A 344 -9.23 -7.90 -2.48
CA ILE A 344 -8.72 -8.97 -3.38
C ILE A 344 -7.57 -9.77 -2.74
N GLN A 345 -6.84 -9.19 -1.80
CA GLN A 345 -5.65 -9.82 -1.22
C GLN A 345 -5.82 -10.11 0.26
N TYR A 346 -5.97 -9.11 1.13
CA TYR A 346 -5.88 -9.31 2.58
C TYR A 346 -7.03 -10.15 3.16
N LEU A 347 -8.27 -9.81 2.84
CA LEU A 347 -9.43 -10.58 3.31
C LEU A 347 -9.40 -12.01 2.80
N PRO A 348 -9.28 -12.28 1.48
CA PRO A 348 -9.19 -13.65 0.99
C PRO A 348 -7.98 -14.40 1.55
N GLN A 349 -6.84 -13.75 1.75
CA GLN A 349 -5.66 -14.40 2.31
C GLN A 349 -5.85 -14.80 3.77
N THR A 350 -6.43 -13.92 4.61
CA THR A 350 -6.69 -14.25 6.02
C THR A 350 -7.75 -15.35 6.15
N ILE A 351 -8.79 -15.32 5.33
CA ILE A 351 -9.76 -16.44 5.24
C ILE A 351 -9.06 -17.71 4.77
N GLY A 352 -8.21 -17.61 3.74
CA GLY A 352 -7.42 -18.72 3.22
C GLY A 352 -6.46 -19.31 4.25
N PHE A 353 -5.91 -18.50 5.14
CA PHE A 353 -5.09 -18.94 6.26
C PHE A 353 -5.88 -19.88 7.20
N PHE A 354 -7.11 -19.54 7.56
CA PHE A 354 -7.97 -20.42 8.36
C PHE A 354 -8.32 -21.70 7.61
N LEU A 355 -8.63 -21.61 6.30
CA LEU A 355 -8.90 -22.78 5.45
C LEU A 355 -7.70 -23.71 5.38
N LEU A 356 -6.47 -23.20 5.25
CA LEU A 356 -5.24 -24.01 5.26
C LEU A 356 -5.00 -24.70 6.60
N ARG A 357 -5.31 -24.03 7.70
CA ARG A 357 -5.22 -24.64 9.03
C ARG A 357 -6.16 -25.83 9.18
N TRP A 358 -7.34 -25.73 8.57
CA TRP A 358 -8.36 -26.78 8.61
C TRP A 358 -8.10 -27.91 7.60
N ARG A 359 -7.72 -27.56 6.34
CA ARG A 359 -7.58 -28.52 5.23
C ARG A 359 -6.22 -29.22 5.20
N ALA A 360 -5.19 -28.58 5.66
CA ALA A 360 -3.82 -29.08 5.66
C ALA A 360 -3.19 -28.96 7.06
N PRO A 361 -3.70 -29.71 8.06
CA PRO A 361 -3.16 -29.68 9.43
C PRO A 361 -1.69 -30.12 9.48
N ASP A 362 -1.28 -31.03 8.61
CA ASP A 362 0.08 -31.59 8.54
C ASP A 362 1.08 -30.69 7.81
N LEU A 363 0.65 -29.54 7.24
CA LEU A 363 1.56 -28.59 6.61
C LEU A 363 2.60 -28.14 7.65
N PRO A 364 3.92 -28.28 7.38
CA PRO A 364 4.96 -27.81 8.29
C PRO A 364 4.84 -26.31 8.53
N ARG A 365 4.75 -25.91 9.80
CA ARG A 365 4.66 -24.52 10.24
C ARG A 365 5.79 -24.22 11.22
N PRO A 366 6.98 -23.82 10.73
CA PRO A 366 8.12 -23.47 11.58
C PRO A 366 7.82 -22.31 12.53
N PHE A 367 6.93 -21.40 12.13
CA PHE A 367 6.33 -20.38 12.96
C PHE A 367 4.82 -20.58 13.02
N ARG A 368 4.24 -20.51 14.21
CA ARG A 368 2.80 -20.55 14.45
C ARG A 368 2.34 -19.24 15.04
N MET A 369 1.23 -18.71 14.54
CA MET A 369 0.61 -17.47 15.01
C MET A 369 0.38 -17.54 16.53
N TRP A 370 0.84 -16.52 17.23
CA TRP A 370 0.57 -16.35 18.65
C TRP A 370 -0.92 -16.06 18.88
N PHE A 371 -1.46 -16.59 19.98
CA PHE A 371 -2.86 -16.40 20.37
C PHE A 371 -3.89 -16.78 19.30
N TYR A 372 -3.57 -17.77 18.45
CA TYR A 372 -4.54 -18.26 17.46
C TYR A 372 -5.88 -18.65 18.13
N PRO A 373 -7.07 -18.28 17.57
CA PRO A 373 -7.30 -17.64 16.25
C PRO A 373 -7.40 -16.10 16.33
N LEU A 374 -7.27 -15.50 17.51
CA LEU A 374 -7.61 -14.11 17.80
C LEU A 374 -6.99 -13.09 16.83
N PRO A 375 -5.68 -13.08 16.49
CA PRO A 375 -5.14 -12.09 15.57
C PRO A 375 -5.74 -12.18 14.17
N GLY A 376 -5.97 -13.40 13.64
CA GLY A 376 -6.63 -13.56 12.35
C GLY A 376 -8.06 -13.00 12.32
N VAL A 377 -8.79 -13.15 13.43
CA VAL A 377 -10.14 -12.57 13.60
C VAL A 377 -10.06 -11.03 13.68
N ILE A 378 -9.13 -10.48 14.46
CA ILE A 378 -8.89 -9.03 14.53
C ILE A 378 -8.52 -8.47 13.15
N SER A 379 -7.68 -9.16 12.39
CA SER A 379 -7.33 -8.76 11.03
C SER A 379 -8.57 -8.67 10.13
N ILE A 380 -9.42 -9.69 10.12
CA ILE A 380 -10.66 -9.68 9.31
C ILE A 380 -11.55 -8.49 9.70
N PHE A 381 -11.85 -8.34 11.00
CA PHE A 381 -12.71 -7.25 11.45
C PHE A 381 -12.09 -5.87 11.22
N GLY A 382 -10.77 -5.73 11.40
CA GLY A 382 -10.04 -4.50 11.10
C GLY A 382 -10.15 -4.11 9.62
N TRP A 383 -9.95 -5.06 8.71
CA TRP A 383 -10.11 -4.82 7.27
C TRP A 383 -11.57 -4.51 6.89
N LEU A 384 -12.54 -5.21 7.47
CA LEU A 384 -13.96 -4.93 7.24
C LEU A 384 -14.36 -3.55 7.79
N TYR A 385 -13.81 -3.15 8.93
CA TYR A 385 -14.04 -1.82 9.50
C TYR A 385 -13.57 -0.72 8.56
N VAL A 386 -12.34 -0.83 8.05
CA VAL A 386 -11.79 0.14 7.08
C VAL A 386 -12.58 0.18 5.77
N LEU A 387 -12.99 -0.98 5.25
CA LEU A 387 -13.86 -1.02 4.06
C LEU A 387 -15.24 -0.43 4.34
N GLY A 388 -15.81 -0.68 5.51
CA GLY A 388 -17.11 -0.16 5.91
C GLY A 388 -17.14 1.36 6.00
N THR A 389 -16.10 1.97 6.59
CA THR A 389 -15.99 3.44 6.64
C THR A 389 -15.76 4.05 5.26
N ALA A 390 -14.96 3.41 4.40
CA ALA A 390 -14.81 3.84 3.00
C ALA A 390 -16.12 3.73 2.20
N ALA A 391 -16.95 2.73 2.49
CA ALA A 391 -18.27 2.56 1.88
C ALA A 391 -19.26 3.65 2.33
N GLU A 392 -19.24 3.99 3.60
CA GLU A 392 -20.07 5.06 4.18
C GLU A 392 -19.74 6.41 3.57
N GLU A 393 -18.45 6.76 3.47
CA GLU A 393 -18.01 7.99 2.81
C GLU A 393 -18.47 8.04 1.35
N ALA A 394 -18.32 6.92 0.62
CA ALA A 394 -18.75 6.83 -0.77
C ALA A 394 -20.27 7.07 -0.92
N TRP A 395 -21.04 6.45 -0.04
CA TRP A 395 -22.50 6.59 -0.01
C TRP A 395 -22.93 8.00 0.39
N GLY A 396 -22.26 8.61 1.38
CA GLY A 396 -22.51 9.98 1.79
C GLY A 396 -22.27 11.00 0.66
N LYS A 397 -21.18 10.84 -0.11
CA LYS A 397 -20.89 11.69 -1.26
C LYS A 397 -21.91 11.58 -2.38
N VAL A 398 -22.44 10.38 -2.64
CA VAL A 398 -23.47 10.17 -3.66
C VAL A 398 -24.82 10.74 -3.20
N ARG A 399 -25.19 10.51 -1.94
CA ARG A 399 -26.44 11.06 -1.36
C ARG A 399 -26.44 12.58 -1.21
N GLY A 400 -25.30 13.17 -0.98
CA GLY A 400 -25.13 14.62 -0.82
C GLY A 400 -25.16 15.41 -2.14
N LEU A 401 -25.34 14.74 -3.28
CA LEU A 401 -25.50 15.44 -4.56
C LEU A 401 -26.85 16.19 -4.57
N PRO A 402 -26.90 17.40 -5.17
CA PRO A 402 -28.12 18.20 -5.29
C PRO A 402 -29.24 17.43 -5.97
N GLU A 403 -30.48 17.69 -5.55
CA GLU A 403 -31.67 17.15 -6.25
C GLU A 403 -31.68 17.66 -7.70
N GLY A 404 -31.90 16.75 -8.66
CA GLY A 404 -31.86 17.08 -10.11
C GLY A 404 -30.47 16.90 -10.74
N THR A 405 -29.45 16.44 -9.99
CA THR A 405 -28.16 16.07 -10.58
C THR A 405 -28.35 15.00 -11.67
N SER A 406 -27.71 15.20 -12.83
CA SER A 406 -27.82 14.27 -13.95
C SER A 406 -27.26 12.89 -13.55
N TRP A 407 -27.86 11.82 -14.10
CA TRP A 407 -27.41 10.45 -13.83
C TRP A 407 -25.92 10.23 -14.22
N LEU A 408 -25.42 10.97 -15.20
CA LEU A 408 -24.01 10.95 -15.60
C LEU A 408 -23.09 11.48 -14.50
N GLU A 409 -23.48 12.56 -13.83
CA GLU A 409 -22.73 13.13 -12.71
C GLU A 409 -22.79 12.23 -11.47
N VAL A 410 -23.96 11.64 -11.20
CA VAL A 410 -24.09 10.61 -10.15
C VAL A 410 -23.17 9.42 -10.43
N ALA A 411 -23.19 8.90 -11.65
CA ALA A 411 -22.32 7.80 -12.07
C ALA A 411 -20.83 8.19 -12.00
N ALA A 412 -20.46 9.39 -12.48
CA ALA A 412 -19.09 9.87 -12.42
C ALA A 412 -18.60 10.04 -10.98
N THR A 413 -19.45 10.55 -10.08
CA THR A 413 -19.14 10.66 -8.65
C THR A 413 -18.99 9.28 -8.01
N ALA A 414 -19.88 8.35 -8.32
CA ALA A 414 -19.81 6.99 -7.83
C ALA A 414 -18.53 6.27 -8.30
N LEU A 415 -18.21 6.35 -9.60
CA LEU A 415 -17.02 5.69 -10.17
C LEU A 415 -15.68 6.21 -9.60
N ARG A 416 -15.66 7.43 -9.08
CA ARG A 416 -14.49 7.98 -8.38
C ARG A 416 -14.33 7.46 -6.95
N GLN A 417 -15.36 6.79 -6.39
CA GLN A 417 -15.26 6.30 -5.03
C GLN A 417 -14.32 5.09 -4.95
N PRO A 418 -13.43 5.06 -3.92
CA PRO A 418 -12.40 4.03 -3.76
C PRO A 418 -12.93 2.61 -3.78
N LEU A 419 -14.05 2.38 -3.11
CA LEU A 419 -14.66 1.06 -3.03
C LEU A 419 -15.27 0.60 -4.37
N ILE A 420 -15.93 1.51 -5.10
CA ILE A 420 -16.48 1.20 -6.43
C ILE A 420 -15.36 0.91 -7.43
N PHE A 421 -14.25 1.67 -7.35
CA PHE A 421 -13.04 1.37 -8.11
C PHE A 421 -12.52 -0.04 -7.78
N ALA A 422 -12.43 -0.41 -6.51
CA ALA A 422 -11.97 -1.74 -6.08
C ALA A 422 -12.87 -2.88 -6.59
N PHE A 423 -14.19 -2.71 -6.53
CA PHE A 423 -15.14 -3.66 -7.13
C PHE A 423 -15.01 -3.70 -8.65
N GLY A 424 -14.82 -2.58 -9.30
CA GLY A 424 -14.54 -2.50 -10.74
C GLY A 424 -13.32 -3.33 -11.14
N VAL A 425 -12.22 -3.19 -10.39
CA VAL A 425 -11.00 -4.00 -10.58
C VAL A 425 -11.29 -5.49 -10.36
N LEU A 426 -12.03 -5.86 -9.32
CA LEU A 426 -12.42 -7.24 -9.01
C LEU A 426 -13.26 -7.86 -10.14
N PHE A 427 -14.34 -7.19 -10.56
CA PHE A 427 -15.26 -7.72 -11.58
C PHE A 427 -14.61 -7.75 -12.97
N ALA A 428 -13.87 -6.70 -13.35
CA ALA A 428 -13.13 -6.69 -14.60
C ALA A 428 -12.08 -7.82 -14.64
N GLY A 429 -11.32 -8.00 -13.55
CA GLY A 429 -10.35 -9.09 -13.43
C GLY A 429 -10.98 -10.47 -13.50
N SER A 430 -12.14 -10.65 -12.85
CA SER A 430 -12.91 -11.90 -12.91
C SER A 430 -13.40 -12.19 -14.33
N GLY A 431 -13.95 -11.18 -15.01
CA GLY A 431 -14.39 -11.31 -16.41
C GLY A 431 -13.22 -11.69 -17.34
N VAL A 432 -12.09 -11.01 -17.21
CA VAL A 432 -10.87 -11.30 -17.98
C VAL A 432 -10.35 -12.72 -17.68
N TYR A 433 -10.36 -13.14 -16.43
CA TYR A 433 -9.98 -14.50 -16.04
C TYR A 433 -10.89 -15.54 -16.72
N LEU A 434 -12.20 -15.35 -16.66
CA LEU A 434 -13.18 -16.30 -17.22
C LEU A 434 -13.06 -16.41 -18.74
N ILE A 435 -12.89 -15.27 -19.44
CA ILE A 435 -12.66 -15.27 -20.90
C ILE A 435 -11.38 -16.04 -21.24
N ARG A 436 -10.30 -15.80 -20.48
CA ARG A 436 -9.04 -16.50 -20.66
C ARG A 436 -9.16 -18.00 -20.40
N ALA A 437 -9.83 -18.38 -19.30
CA ALA A 437 -10.05 -19.77 -18.93
C ALA A 437 -10.86 -20.51 -20.01
N LYS A 438 -11.90 -19.87 -20.57
CA LYS A 438 -12.67 -20.43 -21.69
C LYS A 438 -11.82 -20.66 -22.92
N ARG A 439 -10.98 -19.66 -23.31
CA ARG A 439 -10.09 -19.76 -24.49
C ARG A 439 -9.01 -20.85 -24.36
N ARG A 440 -8.67 -21.23 -23.11
CA ARG A 440 -7.66 -22.26 -22.82
C ARG A 440 -8.25 -23.64 -22.53
N GLY A 441 -9.58 -23.79 -22.56
CA GLY A 441 -10.25 -25.05 -22.17
C GLY A 441 -10.20 -25.33 -20.65
N GLU A 442 -9.86 -24.33 -19.85
CA GLU A 442 -9.71 -24.44 -18.39
C GLU A 442 -10.96 -23.98 -17.62
N TRP A 443 -12.10 -23.85 -18.28
CA TRP A 443 -13.34 -23.26 -17.73
C TRP A 443 -14.05 -24.12 -16.68
N PRO A 444 -14.54 -23.53 -15.57
CA PRO A 444 -14.16 -22.21 -15.00
C PRO A 444 -12.81 -22.26 -14.30
N PHE A 445 -12.33 -23.46 -13.99
CA PHE A 445 -11.04 -23.72 -13.34
C PHE A 445 -10.30 -24.80 -14.14
N TRP A 446 -8.97 -24.80 -14.06
CA TRP A 446 -8.13 -25.74 -14.75
C TRP A 446 -8.52 -27.19 -14.42
N ARG A 447 -8.96 -27.93 -15.44
CA ARG A 447 -9.16 -29.38 -15.38
C ARG A 447 -7.82 -30.01 -15.74
N GLY A 448 -7.13 -30.63 -14.76
CA GLY A 448 -5.85 -31.31 -15.04
C GLY A 448 -5.95 -32.29 -16.21
N GLU A 449 -4.84 -32.50 -16.87
CA GLU A 449 -4.70 -33.57 -17.87
C GLU A 449 -5.17 -34.88 -17.23
N THR A 450 -6.06 -35.55 -17.89
CA THR A 450 -6.41 -36.92 -17.51
C THR A 450 -5.18 -37.81 -17.71
N PRO A 451 -4.93 -38.84 -16.90
CA PRO A 451 -3.76 -39.71 -17.03
C PRO A 451 -3.58 -40.34 -18.43
N SER A 452 -4.58 -40.25 -19.32
CA SER A 452 -4.52 -40.70 -20.70
C SER A 452 -3.67 -39.83 -21.62
N ASP A 453 -3.36 -38.54 -21.25
CA ASP A 453 -2.62 -37.63 -22.12
C ASP A 453 -1.10 -37.67 -21.88
N ALA A 454 -0.66 -38.38 -20.83
CA ALA A 454 0.76 -38.57 -20.50
C ALA A 454 1.44 -39.71 -21.31
N SER A 455 0.71 -40.41 -22.18
CA SER A 455 1.24 -41.55 -22.96
C SER A 455 1.59 -41.22 -24.41
N THR A 456 1.54 -39.94 -24.81
CA THR A 456 1.88 -39.52 -26.20
C THR A 456 2.78 -38.29 -26.19
N CYS A 457 3.96 -38.41 -25.57
CA CYS A 457 5.13 -37.57 -25.85
C CYS A 457 6.39 -38.38 -25.61
#